data_8ac463095ea3ceb101a54f95cea02e20
#
_entry.id   8ac463095ea3ceb101a54f95cea02e20
#
_cell.length_a   1.000
_cell.length_b   1.000
_cell.length_c   1.000
_cell.angle_alpha   90.00
_cell.angle_beta   90.00
_cell.angle_gamma   90.00
#
_symmetry.space_group_name_H-M   'P 1'
#
loop_
_entity.id
_entity.type
_entity.pdbx_description
1 polymer ?
#
loop_
_entity_poly.entity_id
_entity_poly.type
_entity_poly.pdbx_seq_one_letter_code
_entity_poly.pdbx_strand_id
1 'polypeptide(L)'
;HRHSTITGVEIDPITARIAKALYPDADIRTQGFESAKLADGFFDVAISNVPFGDYPVHDPSLNAFRFPIHDYFFAKSLEKVRPGGLIMFITSRGTMDKLDSTLREYLAPKAELLGAIRLPNTAFKQNAGTEVTTDIVMLRKLQPGETPRGPAWREVRDFTNHNWEKIPINEYFVERPHLMLGHLQLTGRMY
;
A
#
# COMPACT_ATOMS: atom_id res chain seq x y z
N HIS A 1 19.75 -4.97 -11.60
CA HIS A 1 19.67 -3.66 -10.94
C HIS A 1 20.84 -2.71 -11.28
N ARG A 2 21.77 -3.08 -12.18
CA ARG A 2 22.97 -2.26 -12.52
C ARG A 2 22.66 -0.94 -13.24
N HIS A 3 21.39 -0.65 -13.56
CA HIS A 3 20.98 0.55 -14.34
C HIS A 3 19.78 1.27 -13.73
N SER A 4 19.40 0.98 -12.47
CA SER A 4 18.28 1.66 -11.81
C SER A 4 18.81 2.73 -10.86
N THR A 5 18.29 3.95 -10.98
CA THR A 5 18.51 5.01 -9.99
C THR A 5 17.54 4.79 -8.84
N ILE A 6 18.04 4.75 -7.61
CA ILE A 6 17.25 4.51 -6.40
C ILE A 6 17.20 5.79 -5.58
N THR A 7 16.00 6.23 -5.23
CA THR A 7 15.77 7.27 -4.21
C THR A 7 15.04 6.63 -3.04
N GLY A 8 15.61 6.71 -1.85
CA GLY A 8 15.00 6.26 -0.60
C GLY A 8 14.62 7.43 0.29
N VAL A 9 13.50 7.32 1.00
CA VAL A 9 13.09 8.28 2.02
C VAL A 9 12.88 7.51 3.32
N GLU A 10 13.62 7.90 4.36
CA GLU A 10 13.58 7.24 5.67
C GLU A 10 13.64 8.31 6.77
N ILE A 11 12.68 8.27 7.68
CA ILE A 11 12.57 9.27 8.75
C ILE A 11 13.52 8.97 9.91
N ASP A 12 13.79 7.69 10.19
CA ASP A 12 14.71 7.30 11.25
C ASP A 12 16.17 7.49 10.82
N PRO A 13 16.96 8.32 11.54
CA PRO A 13 18.31 8.64 11.12
C PRO A 13 19.28 7.45 11.22
N ILE A 14 19.02 6.48 12.08
CA ILE A 14 19.88 5.30 12.21
C ILE A 14 19.63 4.38 11.01
N THR A 15 18.37 4.10 10.72
CA THR A 15 17.94 3.29 9.57
C THR A 15 18.41 3.94 8.26
N ALA A 16 18.29 5.26 8.12
CA ALA A 16 18.79 5.99 6.95
C ALA A 16 20.31 5.85 6.77
N ARG A 17 21.09 5.89 7.86
CA ARG A 17 22.55 5.68 7.81
C ARG A 17 22.90 4.26 7.38
N ILE A 18 22.18 3.27 7.87
CA ILE A 18 22.35 1.87 7.46
C ILE A 18 22.03 1.73 5.95
N ALA A 19 20.91 2.30 5.50
CA ALA A 19 20.53 2.28 4.10
C ALA A 19 21.60 2.92 3.20
N LYS A 20 22.15 4.07 3.58
CA LYS A 20 23.26 4.73 2.86
C LYS A 20 24.52 3.86 2.78
N ALA A 21 24.82 3.12 3.84
CA ALA A 21 26.00 2.23 3.85
C ALA A 21 25.79 0.99 2.96
N LEU A 22 24.55 0.46 2.91
CA LEU A 22 24.21 -0.70 2.09
C LEU A 22 24.03 -0.35 0.61
N TYR A 23 23.57 0.87 0.31
CA TYR A 23 23.28 1.35 -1.04
C TYR A 23 23.97 2.68 -1.31
N PRO A 24 25.31 2.69 -1.47
CA PRO A 24 26.09 3.93 -1.57
C PRO A 24 25.75 4.77 -2.80
N ASP A 25 25.25 4.15 -3.87
CA ASP A 25 24.84 4.83 -5.11
C ASP A 25 23.39 5.35 -5.07
N ALA A 26 22.64 5.10 -3.97
CA ALA A 26 21.27 5.56 -3.82
C ALA A 26 21.19 6.95 -3.18
N ASP A 27 20.24 7.76 -3.63
CA ASP A 27 19.87 9.03 -2.98
C ASP A 27 18.97 8.75 -1.78
N ILE A 28 19.55 8.51 -0.61
CA ILE A 28 18.83 8.28 0.64
C ILE A 28 18.60 9.60 1.39
N ARG A 29 17.35 10.01 1.52
CA ARG A 29 16.91 11.23 2.19
C ARG A 29 16.40 10.94 3.59
N THR A 30 17.04 11.55 4.60
CA THR A 30 16.68 11.37 6.01
C THR A 30 15.62 12.39 6.40
N GLN A 31 14.35 12.10 6.14
CA GLN A 31 13.22 12.98 6.41
C GLN A 31 11.90 12.22 6.30
N GLY A 32 10.80 12.82 6.76
CA GLY A 32 9.45 12.27 6.53
C GLY A 32 9.05 12.35 5.05
N PHE A 33 8.20 11.43 4.61
CA PHE A 33 7.76 11.36 3.21
C PHE A 33 6.96 12.60 2.80
N GLU A 34 6.22 13.20 3.75
CA GLU A 34 5.45 14.44 3.55
C GLU A 34 6.34 15.64 3.20
N SER A 35 7.54 15.69 3.76
CA SER A 35 8.50 16.78 3.56
C SER A 35 9.50 16.51 2.42
N ALA A 36 9.49 15.29 1.87
CA ALA A 36 10.40 14.90 0.81
C ALA A 36 10.07 15.62 -0.52
N LYS A 37 11.01 16.47 -0.96
CA LYS A 37 10.89 17.18 -2.26
C LYS A 37 11.18 16.23 -3.41
N LEU A 38 10.21 15.40 -3.75
CA LEU A 38 10.24 14.47 -4.88
C LEU A 38 9.48 15.08 -6.05
N ALA A 39 10.01 14.93 -7.27
CA ALA A 39 9.35 15.42 -8.48
C ALA A 39 8.09 14.59 -8.76
N ASP A 40 7.01 15.27 -9.17
CA ASP A 40 5.76 14.64 -9.56
C ASP A 40 5.91 13.96 -10.92
N GLY A 41 5.26 12.81 -11.09
CA GLY A 41 5.26 12.09 -12.36
C GLY A 41 6.64 11.63 -12.82
N PHE A 42 7.58 11.43 -11.92
CA PHE A 42 8.99 11.18 -12.28
C PHE A 42 9.39 9.71 -12.15
N PHE A 43 8.95 9.02 -11.08
CA PHE A 43 9.43 7.68 -10.76
C PHE A 43 8.72 6.61 -11.58
N ASP A 44 9.49 5.60 -12.02
CA ASP A 44 8.94 4.42 -12.70
C ASP A 44 8.19 3.52 -11.74
N VAL A 45 8.71 3.36 -10.51
CA VAL A 45 8.19 2.42 -9.51
C VAL A 45 8.33 3.03 -8.12
N ALA A 46 7.30 2.89 -7.30
CA ALA A 46 7.32 3.11 -5.86
C ALA A 46 7.14 1.76 -5.15
N ILE A 47 8.06 1.42 -4.25
CA ILE A 47 8.04 0.17 -3.47
C ILE A 47 8.20 0.51 -1.99
N SER A 48 7.34 -0.03 -1.13
CA SER A 48 7.45 0.16 0.32
C SER A 48 6.74 -0.95 1.09
N ASN A 49 7.22 -1.21 2.30
CA ASN A 49 6.41 -1.71 3.39
C ASN A 49 5.97 -0.47 4.17
N VAL A 50 4.73 -0.02 3.92
CA VAL A 50 4.26 1.27 4.45
C VAL A 50 4.04 1.19 5.97
N PRO A 51 4.25 2.29 6.72
CA PRO A 51 3.96 2.30 8.14
C PRO A 51 2.46 2.10 8.39
N PHE A 52 2.11 1.36 9.45
CA PHE A 52 0.73 1.11 9.84
C PHE A 52 0.33 2.03 10.99
N GLY A 53 -0.82 2.65 10.89
CA GLY A 53 -1.35 3.53 11.93
C GLY A 53 -2.62 4.27 11.50
N ASP A 54 -3.39 4.71 12.49
CA ASP A 54 -4.65 5.43 12.28
C ASP A 54 -4.51 6.94 12.46
N TYR A 55 -3.27 7.45 12.44
CA TYR A 55 -3.02 8.88 12.52
C TYR A 55 -2.84 9.48 11.12
N PRO A 56 -3.37 10.69 10.88
CA PRO A 56 -3.19 11.40 9.62
C PRO A 56 -1.79 12.02 9.54
N VAL A 57 -1.29 12.14 8.31
CA VAL A 57 -0.07 12.89 8.00
C VAL A 57 -0.47 14.29 7.54
N HIS A 58 0.26 15.31 8.03
CA HIS A 58 0.04 16.69 7.59
C HIS A 58 0.79 16.95 6.28
N ASP A 59 0.05 16.98 5.17
CA ASP A 59 0.55 17.36 3.85
C ASP A 59 -0.49 18.27 3.19
N PRO A 60 -0.16 19.55 2.91
CA PRO A 60 -1.11 20.50 2.34
C PRO A 60 -1.82 20.02 1.09
N SER A 61 -1.19 19.20 0.25
CA SER A 61 -1.77 18.68 -0.99
C SER A 61 -2.85 17.62 -0.76
N LEU A 62 -2.79 16.91 0.38
CA LEU A 62 -3.66 15.77 0.69
C LEU A 62 -4.47 15.94 1.97
N ASN A 63 -4.31 17.05 2.70
CA ASN A 63 -4.98 17.30 3.99
C ASN A 63 -6.51 17.21 3.92
N ALA A 64 -7.12 17.56 2.79
CA ALA A 64 -8.56 17.51 2.61
C ALA A 64 -9.14 16.09 2.80
N PHE A 65 -8.36 15.06 2.54
CA PHE A 65 -8.79 13.66 2.63
C PHE A 65 -8.55 13.05 4.01
N ARG A 66 -7.69 13.63 4.84
CA ARG A 66 -7.33 13.14 6.18
C ARG A 66 -6.94 11.64 6.18
N PHE A 67 -6.24 11.19 5.17
CA PHE A 67 -5.83 9.79 5.04
C PHE A 67 -5.03 9.33 6.26
N PRO A 68 -5.33 8.14 6.84
CA PRO A 68 -4.39 7.44 7.71
C PRO A 68 -3.04 7.26 7.03
N ILE A 69 -1.96 7.11 7.82
CA ILE A 69 -0.59 7.11 7.28
C ILE A 69 -0.40 6.08 6.14
N HIS A 70 -0.92 4.87 6.27
CA HIS A 70 -0.78 3.85 5.22
C HIS A 70 -1.50 4.24 3.92
N ASP A 71 -2.66 4.88 4.01
CA ASP A 71 -3.42 5.38 2.84
C ASP A 71 -2.73 6.59 2.21
N TYR A 72 -2.17 7.47 3.04
CA TYR A 72 -1.38 8.62 2.60
C TYR A 72 -0.21 8.20 1.69
N PHE A 73 0.49 7.11 2.04
CA PHE A 73 1.60 6.61 1.22
C PHE A 73 1.15 6.24 -0.19
N PHE A 74 -0.02 5.62 -0.36
CA PHE A 74 -0.57 5.35 -1.69
C PHE A 74 -0.89 6.62 -2.46
N ALA A 75 -1.61 7.56 -1.83
CA ALA A 75 -2.02 8.80 -2.46
C ALA A 75 -0.80 9.64 -2.89
N LYS A 76 0.17 9.81 -1.98
CA LYS A 76 1.42 10.54 -2.24
C LYS A 76 2.25 9.89 -3.33
N SER A 77 2.42 8.57 -3.30
CA SER A 77 3.19 7.85 -4.31
C SER A 77 2.53 7.91 -5.68
N LEU A 78 1.19 7.96 -5.75
CA LEU A 78 0.48 8.14 -7.01
C LEU A 78 0.81 9.49 -7.68
N GLU A 79 1.05 10.55 -6.89
CA GLU A 79 1.53 11.82 -7.44
C GLU A 79 2.94 11.69 -8.01
N LYS A 80 3.83 10.95 -7.32
CA LYS A 80 5.26 10.87 -7.64
C LYS A 80 5.58 9.92 -8.79
N VAL A 81 4.83 8.83 -8.98
CA VAL A 81 5.04 7.93 -10.11
C VAL A 81 4.52 8.57 -11.42
N ARG A 82 5.23 8.30 -12.52
CA ARG A 82 4.81 8.75 -13.86
C ARG A 82 3.55 8.00 -14.33
N PRO A 83 2.83 8.53 -15.34
CA PRO A 83 1.81 7.74 -16.03
C PRO A 83 2.38 6.40 -16.53
N GLY A 84 1.66 5.29 -16.30
CA GLY A 84 2.12 3.94 -16.54
C GLY A 84 3.09 3.38 -15.49
N GLY A 85 3.52 4.19 -14.51
CA GLY A 85 4.37 3.75 -13.40
C GLY A 85 3.64 2.87 -12.40
N LEU A 86 4.40 2.13 -11.58
CA LEU A 86 3.89 1.10 -10.68
C LEU A 86 4.01 1.53 -9.22
N ILE A 87 3.07 1.10 -8.41
CA ILE A 87 3.11 1.17 -6.94
C ILE A 87 2.96 -0.26 -6.42
N MET A 88 3.92 -0.71 -5.61
CA MET A 88 3.93 -2.06 -5.03
C MET A 88 4.17 -1.96 -3.53
N PHE A 89 3.12 -2.05 -2.74
CA PHE A 89 3.21 -1.86 -1.30
C PHE A 89 2.75 -3.07 -0.51
N ILE A 90 3.46 -3.34 0.60
CA ILE A 90 2.94 -4.13 1.70
C ILE A 90 2.21 -3.14 2.63
N THR A 91 0.96 -3.42 2.92
CA THR A 91 0.08 -2.56 3.71
C THR A 91 -0.78 -3.39 4.66
N SER A 92 -1.43 -2.74 5.63
CA SER A 92 -2.42 -3.42 6.45
C SER A 92 -3.63 -3.86 5.59
N ARG A 93 -4.31 -4.92 6.01
CA ARG A 93 -5.57 -5.34 5.36
C ARG A 93 -6.60 -4.21 5.26
N GLY A 94 -6.52 -3.22 6.16
CA GLY A 94 -7.44 -2.09 6.19
C GLY A 94 -7.45 -1.26 4.91
N THR A 95 -6.37 -1.21 4.16
CA THR A 95 -6.35 -0.54 2.84
C THR A 95 -7.39 -1.12 1.89
N MET A 96 -7.54 -2.44 1.90
CA MET A 96 -8.51 -3.14 1.04
C MET A 96 -9.87 -3.29 1.72
N ASP A 97 -9.93 -3.69 3.00
CA ASP A 97 -11.14 -4.19 3.66
C ASP A 97 -11.94 -3.15 4.46
N LYS A 98 -11.39 -1.98 4.79
CA LYS A 98 -12.15 -1.02 5.59
C LYS A 98 -13.41 -0.54 4.83
N LEU A 99 -14.51 -0.34 5.56
CA LEU A 99 -15.78 0.11 4.98
C LEU A 99 -15.67 1.53 4.39
N ASP A 100 -14.84 2.39 5.00
CA ASP A 100 -14.50 3.68 4.41
C ASP A 100 -13.68 3.47 3.12
N SER A 101 -14.30 3.79 1.97
CA SER A 101 -13.72 3.64 0.64
C SER A 101 -12.95 4.86 0.15
N THR A 102 -12.77 5.89 0.97
CA THR A 102 -12.20 7.19 0.56
C THR A 102 -10.90 7.06 -0.24
N LEU A 103 -9.95 6.23 0.22
CA LEU A 103 -8.72 6.00 -0.53
C LEU A 103 -9.00 5.31 -1.87
N ARG A 104 -9.80 4.23 -1.86
CA ARG A 104 -10.09 3.44 -3.06
C ARG A 104 -10.81 4.29 -4.12
N GLU A 105 -11.73 5.14 -3.69
CA GLU A 105 -12.40 6.13 -4.56
C GLU A 105 -11.44 7.19 -5.09
N TYR A 106 -10.46 7.61 -4.29
CA TYR A 106 -9.42 8.54 -4.73
C TYR A 106 -8.50 7.93 -5.78
N LEU A 107 -8.13 6.65 -5.61
CA LEU A 107 -7.18 5.95 -6.48
C LEU A 107 -7.83 5.41 -7.77
N ALA A 108 -9.04 4.87 -7.69
CA ALA A 108 -9.67 4.12 -8.78
C ALA A 108 -9.79 4.88 -10.13
N PRO A 109 -10.06 6.20 -10.18
CA PRO A 109 -10.06 6.94 -11.44
C PRO A 109 -8.67 7.25 -12.00
N LYS A 110 -7.60 7.02 -11.22
CA LYS A 110 -6.22 7.43 -11.52
C LYS A 110 -5.26 6.26 -11.65
N ALA A 111 -5.63 5.11 -11.10
CA ALA A 111 -4.81 3.90 -11.13
C ALA A 111 -5.70 2.66 -11.25
N GLU A 112 -5.18 1.62 -11.87
CA GLU A 112 -5.83 0.32 -11.89
C GLU A 112 -5.13 -0.65 -10.95
N LEU A 113 -5.90 -1.53 -10.31
CA LEU A 113 -5.36 -2.65 -9.56
C LEU A 113 -4.84 -3.70 -10.54
N LEU A 114 -3.55 -4.01 -10.46
CA LEU A 114 -2.94 -5.11 -11.20
C LEU A 114 -3.13 -6.43 -10.45
N GLY A 115 -3.12 -6.36 -9.13
CA GLY A 115 -3.34 -7.51 -8.27
C GLY A 115 -3.08 -7.19 -6.81
N ALA A 116 -3.61 -8.07 -5.94
CA ALA A 116 -3.30 -8.06 -4.52
C ALA A 116 -3.17 -9.48 -4.00
N ILE A 117 -2.31 -9.67 -2.99
CA ILE A 117 -2.10 -10.96 -2.31
C ILE A 117 -2.22 -10.70 -0.82
N ARG A 118 -3.12 -11.42 -0.14
CA ARG A 118 -3.23 -11.38 1.32
C ARG A 118 -2.26 -12.36 1.95
N LEU A 119 -1.40 -11.87 2.81
CA LEU A 119 -0.45 -12.67 3.55
C LEU A 119 -1.08 -13.17 4.86
N PRO A 120 -0.68 -14.36 5.36
CA PRO A 120 -1.12 -14.84 6.66
C PRO A 120 -0.61 -13.89 7.77
N ASN A 121 -1.35 -13.78 8.87
CA ASN A 121 -0.98 -12.94 10.01
C ASN A 121 0.38 -13.29 10.63
N THR A 122 0.90 -14.49 10.36
CA THR A 122 2.21 -14.97 10.82
C THR A 122 3.37 -14.59 9.91
N ALA A 123 3.11 -13.95 8.75
CA ALA A 123 4.14 -13.63 7.75
C ALA A 123 5.32 -12.82 8.33
N PHE A 124 5.08 -11.97 9.32
CA PHE A 124 6.10 -11.13 9.97
C PHE A 124 6.46 -11.58 11.40
N LYS A 125 5.89 -12.71 11.88
CA LYS A 125 6.12 -13.18 13.25
C LYS A 125 7.58 -13.42 13.56
N GLN A 126 8.31 -14.09 12.68
CA GLN A 126 9.73 -14.43 12.89
C GLN A 126 10.66 -13.22 12.78
N ASN A 127 10.38 -12.30 11.86
CA ASN A 127 11.29 -11.20 11.52
C ASN A 127 10.99 -9.90 12.30
N ALA A 128 9.73 -9.68 12.66
CA ALA A 128 9.29 -8.44 13.31
C ALA A 128 8.55 -8.67 14.64
N GLY A 129 8.36 -9.92 15.07
CA GLY A 129 7.67 -10.25 16.32
C GLY A 129 6.19 -9.85 16.35
N THR A 130 5.59 -9.57 15.18
CA THR A 130 4.20 -9.12 15.08
C THR A 130 3.33 -10.10 14.30
N GLU A 131 2.08 -10.22 14.73
CA GLU A 131 1.04 -10.98 14.04
C GLU A 131 0.00 -10.00 13.50
N VAL A 132 0.08 -9.70 12.20
CA VAL A 132 -0.82 -8.77 11.53
C VAL A 132 -1.12 -9.27 10.12
N THR A 133 -2.39 -9.25 9.74
CA THR A 133 -2.80 -9.55 8.36
C THR A 133 -2.45 -8.36 7.47
N THR A 134 -1.68 -8.62 6.43
CA THR A 134 -1.19 -7.63 5.49
C THR A 134 -1.52 -8.03 4.07
N ASP A 135 -1.60 -7.04 3.20
CA ASP A 135 -1.79 -7.23 1.77
C ASP A 135 -0.59 -6.69 1.00
N ILE A 136 -0.12 -7.42 0.00
CA ILE A 136 0.71 -6.87 -1.07
C ILE A 136 -0.25 -6.32 -2.10
N VAL A 137 -0.21 -5.02 -2.36
CA VAL A 137 -1.08 -4.35 -3.33
C VAL A 137 -0.23 -3.79 -4.46
N MET A 138 -0.60 -4.10 -5.70
CA MET A 138 0.08 -3.65 -6.91
C MET A 138 -0.87 -2.81 -7.76
N LEU A 139 -0.51 -1.55 -7.97
CA LEU A 139 -1.26 -0.59 -8.79
C LEU A 139 -0.40 -0.11 -9.96
N ARG A 140 -1.05 0.21 -11.06
CA ARG A 140 -0.46 0.96 -12.18
C ARG A 140 -1.17 2.31 -12.32
N LYS A 141 -0.42 3.39 -12.34
CA LYS A 141 -0.98 4.72 -12.65
C LYS A 141 -1.45 4.76 -14.09
N LEU A 142 -2.67 5.22 -14.31
CA LEU A 142 -3.26 5.34 -15.65
C LEU A 142 -2.57 6.44 -16.47
N GLN A 143 -2.60 6.27 -17.78
CA GLN A 143 -2.26 7.34 -18.72
C GLN A 143 -3.38 8.40 -18.73
N PRO A 144 -3.09 9.66 -19.08
CA PRO A 144 -4.14 10.64 -19.28
C PRO A 144 -5.19 10.16 -20.30
N GLY A 145 -6.46 10.18 -19.88
CA GLY A 145 -7.58 9.71 -20.70
C GLY A 145 -7.77 8.19 -20.76
N GLU A 146 -6.92 7.41 -20.07
CA GLU A 146 -7.07 5.95 -19.97
C GLU A 146 -8.15 5.58 -18.94
N THR A 147 -8.94 4.56 -19.25
CA THR A 147 -9.89 3.95 -18.31
C THR A 147 -9.28 2.70 -17.67
N PRO A 148 -9.50 2.46 -16.36
CA PRO A 148 -8.98 1.28 -15.71
C PRO A 148 -9.58 0.00 -16.32
N ARG A 149 -8.75 -1.01 -16.52
CA ARG A 149 -9.12 -2.34 -17.04
C ARG A 149 -8.88 -3.44 -16.02
N GLY A 150 -8.27 -3.10 -14.89
CA GLY A 150 -8.01 -4.03 -13.80
C GLY A 150 -9.30 -4.51 -13.12
N PRO A 151 -9.19 -5.49 -12.23
CA PRO A 151 -10.32 -6.03 -11.47
C PRO A 151 -10.95 -4.95 -10.56
N ALA A 152 -12.24 -5.13 -10.25
CA ALA A 152 -12.93 -4.31 -9.26
C ALA A 152 -12.33 -4.53 -7.86
N TRP A 153 -12.20 -3.44 -7.08
CA TRP A 153 -11.59 -3.48 -5.75
C TRP A 153 -12.03 -2.33 -4.82
N ARG A 154 -13.09 -1.61 -5.19
CA ARG A 154 -13.56 -0.47 -4.41
C ARG A 154 -14.45 -0.87 -3.25
N GLU A 155 -15.24 -1.92 -3.43
CA GLU A 155 -16.28 -2.32 -2.49
C GLU A 155 -15.83 -3.41 -1.53
N VAL A 156 -16.47 -3.44 -0.38
CA VAL A 156 -16.35 -4.52 0.60
C VAL A 156 -17.63 -5.34 0.57
N ARG A 157 -17.51 -6.67 0.54
CA ARG A 157 -18.61 -7.62 0.50
C ARG A 157 -18.43 -8.71 1.54
N ASP A 158 -19.51 -9.31 1.97
CA ASP A 158 -19.48 -10.47 2.87
C ASP A 158 -18.85 -11.68 2.17
N PHE A 159 -17.81 -12.22 2.77
CA PHE A 159 -17.23 -13.51 2.43
C PHE A 159 -17.61 -14.52 3.51
N THR A 160 -18.12 -15.69 3.15
CA THR A 160 -18.42 -16.77 4.08
C THR A 160 -17.22 -17.72 4.13
N ASN A 161 -16.56 -17.81 5.29
CA ASN A 161 -15.44 -18.73 5.48
C ASN A 161 -15.90 -20.18 5.70
N HIS A 162 -14.95 -21.10 5.91
CA HIS A 162 -15.23 -22.52 6.15
C HIS A 162 -15.97 -22.80 7.48
N ASN A 163 -15.98 -21.85 8.43
CA ASN A 163 -16.74 -21.92 9.69
C ASN A 163 -18.14 -21.30 9.57
N TRP A 164 -18.59 -20.95 8.36
CA TRP A 164 -19.85 -20.25 8.11
C TRP A 164 -19.94 -18.84 8.71
N GLU A 165 -18.79 -18.23 9.03
CA GLU A 165 -18.73 -16.86 9.50
C GLU A 165 -18.71 -15.90 8.32
N LYS A 166 -19.54 -14.85 8.38
CA LYS A 166 -19.53 -13.77 7.41
C LYS A 166 -18.49 -12.72 7.82
N ILE A 167 -17.52 -12.52 6.97
CA ILE A 167 -16.41 -11.61 7.18
C ILE A 167 -16.41 -10.56 6.07
N PRO A 168 -16.51 -9.26 6.38
CA PRO A 168 -16.42 -8.23 5.36
C PRO A 168 -14.98 -8.12 4.85
N ILE A 169 -14.81 -8.37 3.55
CA ILE A 169 -13.54 -8.24 2.86
C ILE A 169 -13.74 -7.57 1.50
N ASN A 170 -12.65 -7.10 0.92
CA ASN A 170 -12.68 -6.47 -0.39
C ASN A 170 -13.24 -7.42 -1.46
N GLU A 171 -14.08 -6.91 -2.35
CA GLU A 171 -14.69 -7.65 -3.47
C GLU A 171 -13.64 -8.38 -4.31
N TYR A 172 -12.44 -7.83 -4.45
CA TYR A 172 -11.33 -8.45 -5.15
C TYR A 172 -10.98 -9.83 -4.59
N PHE A 173 -10.91 -9.96 -3.26
CA PHE A 173 -10.61 -11.22 -2.58
C PHE A 173 -11.83 -12.16 -2.52
N VAL A 174 -13.05 -11.62 -2.50
CA VAL A 174 -14.28 -12.45 -2.62
C VAL A 174 -14.28 -13.22 -3.94
N GLU A 175 -13.89 -12.54 -5.02
CA GLU A 175 -13.83 -13.15 -6.36
C GLU A 175 -12.56 -14.00 -6.58
N ARG A 176 -11.50 -13.79 -5.77
CA ARG A 176 -10.20 -14.44 -5.90
C ARG A 176 -9.70 -14.99 -4.57
N PRO A 177 -10.44 -15.91 -3.92
CA PRO A 177 -10.10 -16.39 -2.57
C PRO A 177 -8.75 -17.12 -2.52
N HIS A 178 -8.27 -17.66 -3.65
CA HIS A 178 -6.96 -18.30 -3.74
C HIS A 178 -5.76 -17.34 -3.56
N LEU A 179 -6.00 -16.03 -3.64
CA LEU A 179 -4.99 -14.98 -3.37
C LEU A 179 -4.91 -14.58 -1.90
N MET A 180 -5.78 -15.15 -1.06
CA MET A 180 -5.64 -15.08 0.39
C MET A 180 -4.83 -16.29 0.88
N LEU A 181 -3.61 -16.06 1.33
CA LEU A 181 -2.74 -17.13 1.82
C LEU A 181 -3.07 -17.44 3.28
N GLY A 182 -3.44 -18.71 3.56
CA GLY A 182 -3.90 -19.14 4.86
C GLY A 182 -5.43 -19.22 4.97
N HIS A 183 -5.92 -19.30 6.21
CA HIS A 183 -7.35 -19.41 6.51
C HIS A 183 -7.88 -18.13 7.15
N LEU A 184 -8.91 -17.54 6.56
CA LEU A 184 -9.57 -16.36 7.11
C LEU A 184 -10.49 -16.76 8.27
N GLN A 185 -10.25 -16.20 9.48
CA GLN A 185 -11.02 -16.46 10.69
C GLN A 185 -11.25 -15.17 11.47
N LEU A 186 -12.39 -15.09 12.18
CA LEU A 186 -12.71 -13.99 13.11
C LEU A 186 -12.02 -14.17 14.47
N THR A 187 -10.75 -14.60 14.49
CA THR A 187 -9.99 -14.82 15.72
C THR A 187 -8.76 -13.92 15.77
N GLY A 188 -8.54 -13.23 16.88
CA GLY A 188 -7.37 -12.36 17.07
C GLY A 188 -7.74 -11.00 17.67
N ARG A 189 -6.73 -10.24 18.10
CA ARG A 189 -6.90 -8.95 18.78
C ARG A 189 -7.11 -7.75 17.83
N MET A 190 -6.98 -7.92 16.54
CA MET A 190 -7.13 -6.85 15.54
C MET A 190 -7.99 -7.36 14.37
N TYR A 191 -9.22 -6.91 14.36
CA TYR A 191 -10.14 -6.99 13.24
C TYR A 191 -10.12 -5.71 12.44
#